data_6cb40b25101e4471ae826a98f434fe77
#
_entry.id   6cb40b25101e4471ae826a98f434fe77
#
_cell.length_a   1.000
_cell.length_b   1.000
_cell.length_c   1.000
_cell.angle_alpha   90.00
_cell.angle_beta   90.00
_cell.angle_gamma   90.00
#
_symmetry.space_group_name_H-M   'P 1'
#
loop_
_entity.id
_entity.type
_entity.pdbx_description
1 polymer ?
#
loop_
_entity_poly.entity_id
_entity_poly.type
_entity_poly.pdbx_seq_one_letter_code
_entity_poly.pdbx_strand_id
1 'polypeptide(L)'
;MPFDNAYPVGPSLATITLSTASCSRGLENSLGFMTLAFDEMNGSGGDPRPAYQELSRWLNETPPDALEYRRQEAELLFRRIGITFAVYGEAASTERLIPFDVIPRILSGPEWTALEKGLKQRVKALNLFLKDIYHGRDILRAKIIPDDLIFQNPVFRPEMNGQDVPHDIYVHIAGIDIVRVDSQNFYVLEDNARTPSGVSYMLENREIMMRLFPDLFARHRVAPVENYPDELLAALRSVAPLTAKGEPTVALLTPGVYNSAYYEHSFLADKLGAELVEGRDLIVKNDEVFMRTTEGLKRVDVIYRRVDDDFLDPLTFRPDSALGVPGLMSAYMAGNVTLANAVGTGIADDKAVYSYMPDIVKFYLGEEPILKNVPTWRCREPKDLAYVLDNLHELVVKEVHGSGGYGMLIGPASTKDMIESFRAKLKHEPEGFIAQPTLALSTCPTCTASGLAPRHVDLRPFVLTGRDHVTVVPGGLTRVALKEGSLVVNSSQGGGTKDTWILDE
;
A
#
# COMPACT_ATOMS: atom_id res chain seq x y z
N MET A 1 15.94 -22.48 57.08
CA MET A 1 15.25 -23.58 56.41
C MET A 1 15.41 -23.36 54.92
N PRO A 2 16.15 -24.20 54.21
CA PRO A 2 16.41 -24.10 52.81
C PRO A 2 15.30 -24.82 52.02
N PHE A 3 14.82 -24.23 50.92
CA PHE A 3 14.02 -24.91 49.93
C PHE A 3 14.89 -25.26 48.73
N ASP A 4 15.19 -26.56 48.65
CA ASP A 4 15.64 -27.23 47.43
C ASP A 4 14.49 -27.26 46.40
N ASN A 5 14.78 -26.88 45.19
CA ASN A 5 13.98 -27.27 44.00
C ASN A 5 14.93 -27.48 42.83
N ALA A 6 15.32 -28.73 42.65
CA ALA A 6 15.99 -29.25 41.49
C ALA A 6 15.04 -29.36 40.31
N TYR A 7 15.33 -28.74 39.18
CA TYR A 7 14.69 -29.02 37.90
C TYR A 7 15.42 -30.13 37.16
N PRO A 8 14.71 -31.05 36.52
CA PRO A 8 15.34 -32.16 35.79
C PRO A 8 15.89 -31.67 34.43
N VAL A 9 17.11 -32.08 34.16
CA VAL A 9 17.81 -31.95 32.88
C VAL A 9 17.12 -32.84 31.84
N GLY A 10 16.58 -32.27 30.78
CA GLY A 10 16.04 -32.98 29.63
C GLY A 10 17.14 -33.39 28.64
N PRO A 11 16.88 -34.32 27.72
CA PRO A 11 17.91 -35.06 27.02
C PRO A 11 18.50 -34.29 25.80
N SER A 12 19.76 -34.62 25.60
CA SER A 12 20.72 -34.37 24.50
C SER A 12 20.10 -34.23 23.11
N LEU A 13 20.53 -33.17 22.41
CA LEU A 13 20.35 -32.90 21.00
C LEU A 13 20.89 -34.05 20.13
N ALA A 14 20.00 -34.76 19.47
CA ALA A 14 20.34 -35.67 18.39
C ALA A 14 20.37 -34.89 17.07
N THR A 15 21.46 -35.02 16.36
CA THR A 15 21.73 -34.53 15.01
C THR A 15 20.60 -34.98 14.06
N ILE A 16 19.84 -34.06 13.50
CA ILE A 16 18.85 -34.34 12.45
C ILE A 16 19.56 -34.13 11.12
N THR A 17 20.00 -35.22 10.54
CA THR A 17 20.34 -35.36 9.14
C THR A 17 19.06 -35.24 8.29
N LEU A 18 19.01 -34.30 7.38
CA LEU A 18 17.95 -34.16 6.37
C LEU A 18 17.99 -35.40 5.45
N SER A 19 17.05 -36.30 5.65
CA SER A 19 16.75 -37.39 4.74
C SER A 19 15.60 -36.97 3.84
N THR A 20 15.92 -36.66 2.61
CA THR A 20 14.97 -36.58 1.51
C THR A 20 14.63 -37.99 1.05
N ALA A 21 13.54 -38.58 1.51
CA ALA A 21 12.90 -39.70 0.79
C ALA A 21 11.48 -39.97 1.27
N SER A 22 10.55 -39.84 0.32
CA SER A 22 9.29 -40.59 0.20
C SER A 22 8.28 -40.56 1.35
N CYS A 23 7.36 -39.59 1.26
CA CYS A 23 5.98 -39.87 1.63
C CYS A 23 5.06 -39.46 0.46
N SER A 24 5.14 -40.21 -0.64
CA SER A 24 4.17 -40.17 -1.72
C SER A 24 3.40 -41.49 -1.70
N ARG A 25 2.14 -41.42 -1.34
CA ARG A 25 0.97 -42.23 -1.72
C ARG A 25 0.04 -42.43 -0.53
N GLY A 26 -1.08 -41.73 -0.58
CA GLY A 26 -2.24 -42.08 0.26
C GLY A 26 -2.98 -40.91 0.86
N LEU A 27 -3.29 -39.87 0.09
CA LEU A 27 -4.35 -38.87 0.39
C LEU A 27 -4.75 -38.12 -0.89
N GLU A 28 -4.95 -38.88 -1.97
CA GLU A 28 -5.71 -38.39 -3.12
C GLU A 28 -7.19 -38.64 -2.86
N ASN A 29 -7.94 -37.55 -2.80
CA ASN A 29 -9.39 -37.34 -2.89
C ASN A 29 -9.97 -36.64 -1.67
N SER A 30 -9.78 -35.32 -1.59
CA SER A 30 -10.76 -34.32 -1.09
C SER A 30 -10.16 -32.95 -0.70
N LEU A 31 -9.16 -32.46 -1.43
CA LEU A 31 -8.74 -31.05 -1.29
C LEU A 31 -8.65 -30.46 -2.71
N GLY A 32 -9.61 -29.59 -3.02
CA GLY A 32 -9.57 -28.76 -4.23
C GLY A 32 -8.20 -28.08 -4.34
N PHE A 33 -7.73 -27.91 -5.54
CA PHE A 33 -6.44 -27.35 -5.96
C PHE A 33 -5.95 -26.18 -5.09
N MET A 34 -5.25 -26.45 -4.01
CA MET A 34 -4.31 -25.50 -3.43
C MET A 34 -3.08 -25.50 -4.34
N THR A 35 -3.02 -24.61 -5.30
CA THR A 35 -1.75 -24.32 -5.98
C THR A 35 -0.74 -23.93 -4.92
N LEU A 36 0.38 -24.65 -4.83
CA LEU A 36 1.46 -24.30 -3.90
C LEU A 36 1.87 -22.86 -4.17
N ALA A 37 1.96 -22.06 -3.10
CA ALA A 37 2.42 -20.68 -3.20
C ALA A 37 3.83 -20.63 -3.81
N PHE A 38 4.06 -19.66 -4.69
CA PHE A 38 5.38 -19.48 -5.30
C PHE A 38 6.39 -19.03 -4.24
N ASP A 39 7.46 -19.79 -4.07
CA ASP A 39 8.59 -19.42 -3.21
C ASP A 39 9.49 -18.44 -3.98
N GLU A 40 9.56 -17.18 -3.54
CA GLU A 40 10.36 -16.15 -4.21
C GLU A 40 11.86 -16.40 -4.12
N MET A 41 12.33 -17.11 -3.08
CA MET A 41 13.72 -17.46 -2.94
C MET A 41 14.09 -18.67 -3.78
N ASN A 42 13.35 -19.78 -3.68
CA ASN A 42 13.74 -21.06 -4.28
C ASN A 42 13.01 -21.37 -5.59
N GLY A 43 11.97 -20.62 -5.94
CA GLY A 43 11.20 -20.89 -7.14
C GLY A 43 10.51 -22.26 -7.09
N SER A 44 10.31 -22.83 -8.28
CA SER A 44 9.69 -24.17 -8.42
C SER A 44 10.72 -25.31 -8.39
N GLY A 45 12.01 -25.00 -8.47
CA GLY A 45 13.10 -25.99 -8.64
C GLY A 45 13.78 -26.41 -7.34
N GLY A 46 13.52 -25.71 -6.23
CA GLY A 46 14.17 -25.97 -4.94
C GLY A 46 15.56 -25.34 -4.77
N ASP A 47 16.18 -24.87 -5.86
CA ASP A 47 17.43 -24.10 -5.81
C ASP A 47 17.16 -22.60 -5.75
N PRO A 48 18.02 -21.81 -5.07
CA PRO A 48 17.86 -20.36 -5.00
C PRO A 48 17.85 -19.71 -6.39
N ARG A 49 16.83 -18.88 -6.64
CA ARG A 49 16.76 -18.04 -7.83
C ARG A 49 18.01 -17.13 -7.92
N PRO A 50 18.45 -16.74 -9.12
CA PRO A 50 19.67 -15.93 -9.30
C PRO A 50 19.73 -14.72 -8.35
N ALA A 51 18.64 -13.96 -8.22
CA ALA A 51 18.56 -12.80 -7.35
C ALA A 51 18.74 -13.15 -5.85
N TYR A 52 18.49 -14.38 -5.45
CA TYR A 52 18.58 -14.81 -4.04
C TYR A 52 19.83 -15.63 -3.71
N GLN A 53 20.72 -15.92 -4.69
CA GLN A 53 21.87 -16.78 -4.48
C GLN A 53 22.82 -16.25 -3.39
N GLU A 54 23.12 -14.96 -3.40
CA GLU A 54 23.98 -14.34 -2.41
C GLU A 54 23.33 -14.30 -1.01
N LEU A 55 22.04 -13.99 -0.95
CA LEU A 55 21.31 -14.06 0.32
C LEU A 55 21.29 -15.49 0.87
N SER A 56 21.05 -16.49 0.01
CA SER A 56 21.07 -17.91 0.40
C SER A 56 22.42 -18.31 0.96
N ARG A 57 23.52 -17.92 0.29
CA ARG A 57 24.89 -18.18 0.77
C ARG A 57 25.12 -17.53 2.13
N TRP A 58 24.77 -16.25 2.26
CA TRP A 58 24.92 -15.52 3.51
C TRP A 58 24.12 -16.16 4.66
N LEU A 59 22.89 -16.58 4.43
CA LEU A 59 22.05 -17.27 5.43
C LEU A 59 22.69 -18.59 5.89
N ASN A 60 23.31 -19.34 4.97
CA ASN A 60 24.01 -20.59 5.31
C ASN A 60 25.31 -20.35 6.08
N GLU A 61 25.99 -19.22 5.86
CA GLU A 61 27.22 -18.82 6.56
C GLU A 61 26.94 -18.17 7.94
N THR A 62 25.73 -17.64 8.14
CA THR A 62 25.37 -16.89 9.35
C THR A 62 24.84 -17.81 10.44
N PRO A 63 25.48 -17.83 11.63
CA PRO A 63 24.99 -18.61 12.76
C PRO A 63 23.56 -18.16 13.17
N PRO A 64 22.67 -19.09 13.51
CA PRO A 64 21.31 -18.78 13.95
C PRO A 64 21.24 -17.77 15.10
N ASP A 65 22.14 -17.89 16.07
CA ASP A 65 22.22 -16.98 17.23
C ASP A 65 22.59 -15.55 16.81
N ALA A 66 23.44 -15.39 15.79
CA ALA A 66 23.80 -14.07 15.26
C ALA A 66 22.62 -13.42 14.54
N LEU A 67 21.83 -14.20 13.80
CA LEU A 67 20.64 -13.71 13.14
C LEU A 67 19.58 -13.29 14.16
N GLU A 68 19.35 -14.10 15.19
CA GLU A 68 18.41 -13.78 16.27
C GLU A 68 18.85 -12.54 17.05
N TYR A 69 20.13 -12.38 17.36
CA TYR A 69 20.66 -11.17 17.98
C TYR A 69 20.36 -9.92 17.14
N ARG A 70 20.60 -9.98 15.82
CA ARG A 70 20.32 -8.87 14.91
C ARG A 70 18.82 -8.57 14.79
N ARG A 71 17.97 -9.59 14.83
CA ARG A 71 16.52 -9.43 14.85
C ARG A 71 16.07 -8.65 16.10
N GLN A 72 16.60 -9.00 17.27
CA GLN A 72 16.32 -8.30 18.53
C GLN A 72 16.84 -6.86 18.51
N GLU A 73 18.00 -6.62 17.94
CA GLU A 73 18.58 -5.29 17.77
C GLU A 73 17.71 -4.44 16.84
N ALA A 74 17.21 -4.99 15.72
CA ALA A 74 16.26 -4.33 14.84
C ALA A 74 14.96 -3.94 15.57
N GLU A 75 14.36 -4.86 16.32
CA GLU A 75 13.17 -4.59 17.11
C GLU A 75 13.39 -3.46 18.13
N LEU A 76 14.56 -3.44 18.78
CA LEU A 76 14.92 -2.37 19.70
C LEU A 76 15.06 -1.02 19.01
N LEU A 77 15.64 -0.99 17.78
CA LEU A 77 15.75 0.23 16.99
C LEU A 77 14.38 0.74 16.58
N PHE A 78 13.49 -0.11 16.07
CA PHE A 78 12.10 0.25 15.74
C PHE A 78 11.37 0.88 16.93
N ARG A 79 11.52 0.29 18.13
CA ARG A 79 10.96 0.83 19.37
C ARG A 79 11.52 2.21 19.73
N ARG A 80 12.82 2.42 19.56
CA ARG A 80 13.49 3.71 19.89
C ARG A 80 13.12 4.82 18.90
N ILE A 81 12.94 4.49 17.64
CA ILE A 81 12.52 5.43 16.61
C ILE A 81 11.04 5.79 16.79
N GLY A 82 10.25 4.93 17.46
CA GLY A 82 8.82 5.16 17.69
C GLY A 82 7.97 4.85 16.45
N ILE A 83 8.40 3.87 15.64
CA ILE A 83 7.66 3.40 14.47
C ILE A 83 6.42 2.63 14.95
N THR A 84 5.37 3.36 15.26
CA THR A 84 4.13 2.82 15.78
C THR A 84 2.98 3.05 14.79
N PHE A 85 1.98 2.20 14.89
CA PHE A 85 0.71 2.35 14.19
C PHE A 85 -0.42 2.30 15.22
N ALA A 86 -1.26 3.33 15.25
CA ALA A 86 -2.41 3.34 16.14
C ALA A 86 -3.56 2.50 15.56
N VAL A 87 -4.05 1.53 16.33
CA VAL A 87 -5.20 0.70 15.95
C VAL A 87 -6.46 1.31 16.57
N TYR A 88 -7.41 1.71 15.72
CA TYR A 88 -8.70 2.22 16.19
C TYR A 88 -9.64 1.07 16.56
N GLY A 89 -10.38 1.22 17.68
CA GLY A 89 -11.52 0.34 18.03
C GLY A 89 -11.35 -0.53 19.27
N GLU A 90 -10.21 -0.56 19.93
CA GLU A 90 -10.07 -1.13 21.27
C GLU A 90 -10.08 -0.01 22.31
N ALA A 91 -10.64 -0.27 23.52
CA ALA A 91 -10.92 0.72 24.57
C ALA A 91 -9.69 1.48 25.15
N ALA A 92 -8.51 1.24 24.63
CA ALA A 92 -7.31 2.08 24.75
C ALA A 92 -6.66 2.08 23.39
N SER A 93 -6.38 3.26 22.82
CA SER A 93 -5.57 3.41 21.61
C SER A 93 -4.17 2.85 21.88
N THR A 94 -4.00 1.55 21.61
CA THR A 94 -2.72 0.88 21.83
C THR A 94 -1.89 1.13 20.60
N GLU A 95 -0.90 2.01 20.72
CA GLU A 95 0.16 2.09 19.72
C GLU A 95 0.86 0.74 19.65
N ARG A 96 0.83 0.12 18.47
CA ARG A 96 1.53 -1.15 18.22
C ARG A 96 2.73 -0.89 17.34
N LEU A 97 3.87 -1.47 17.71
CA LEU A 97 5.01 -1.56 16.81
C LEU A 97 4.62 -2.42 15.62
N ILE A 98 4.99 -1.99 14.42
CA ILE A 98 4.90 -2.84 13.24
C ILE A 98 6.09 -3.79 13.28
N PRO A 99 5.89 -5.12 13.34
CA PRO A 99 6.99 -6.07 13.34
C PRO A 99 7.83 -5.95 12.07
N PHE A 100 9.14 -5.87 12.22
CA PHE A 100 10.09 -5.83 11.12
C PHE A 100 10.82 -7.15 10.98
N ASP A 101 10.84 -7.72 9.78
CA ASP A 101 11.63 -8.90 9.45
C ASP A 101 12.92 -8.52 8.75
N VAL A 102 14.04 -8.98 9.31
CA VAL A 102 15.39 -8.67 8.86
C VAL A 102 15.83 -9.41 7.59
N ILE A 103 15.00 -10.30 7.03
CA ILE A 103 15.30 -10.96 5.75
C ILE A 103 14.66 -10.14 4.62
N PRO A 104 15.44 -9.54 3.71
CA PRO A 104 14.89 -8.70 2.65
C PRO A 104 14.09 -9.52 1.64
N ARG A 105 13.12 -8.88 0.99
CA ARG A 105 12.54 -9.36 -0.26
C ARG A 105 13.37 -8.83 -1.42
N ILE A 106 13.74 -9.68 -2.37
CA ILE A 106 14.61 -9.32 -3.48
C ILE A 106 13.89 -9.48 -4.82
N LEU A 107 13.93 -8.43 -5.63
CA LEU A 107 13.48 -8.42 -7.02
C LEU A 107 14.69 -8.11 -7.93
N SER A 108 14.77 -8.78 -9.07
CA SER A 108 15.78 -8.49 -10.08
C SER A 108 15.47 -7.19 -10.84
N GLY A 109 16.49 -6.57 -11.44
CA GLY A 109 16.35 -5.38 -12.26
C GLY A 109 15.30 -5.52 -13.39
N PRO A 110 15.30 -6.60 -14.18
CA PRO A 110 14.27 -6.83 -15.20
C PRO A 110 12.85 -6.96 -14.63
N GLU A 111 12.66 -7.65 -13.49
CA GLU A 111 11.36 -7.73 -12.82
C GLU A 111 10.87 -6.32 -12.42
N TRP A 112 11.77 -5.51 -11.86
CA TRP A 112 11.45 -4.13 -11.48
C TRP A 112 11.13 -3.25 -12.67
N THR A 113 11.93 -3.31 -13.73
CA THR A 113 11.71 -2.51 -14.96
C THR A 113 10.33 -2.78 -15.55
N ALA A 114 9.86 -4.02 -15.54
CA ALA A 114 8.53 -4.37 -16.02
C ALA A 114 7.43 -3.80 -15.09
N LEU A 115 7.63 -3.87 -13.76
CA LEU A 115 6.73 -3.30 -12.77
C LEU A 115 6.65 -1.79 -12.92
N GLU A 116 7.79 -1.10 -12.96
CA GLU A 116 7.88 0.36 -13.10
C GLU A 116 7.14 0.86 -14.33
N LYS A 117 7.36 0.23 -15.48
CA LYS A 117 6.68 0.57 -16.73
C LYS A 117 5.17 0.45 -16.61
N GLY A 118 4.70 -0.63 -16.01
CA GLY A 118 3.27 -0.88 -15.81
C GLY A 118 2.64 0.07 -14.79
N LEU A 119 3.36 0.41 -13.72
CA LEU A 119 2.93 1.38 -12.72
C LEU A 119 2.77 2.79 -13.34
N LYS A 120 3.75 3.23 -14.14
CA LYS A 120 3.69 4.52 -14.86
C LYS A 120 2.51 4.56 -15.83
N GLN A 121 2.27 3.50 -16.60
CA GLN A 121 1.11 3.38 -17.48
C GLN A 121 -0.20 3.52 -16.69
N ARG A 122 -0.32 2.79 -15.60
CA ARG A 122 -1.53 2.75 -14.77
C ARG A 122 -1.87 4.12 -14.17
N VAL A 123 -0.91 4.78 -13.54
CA VAL A 123 -1.14 6.09 -12.91
C VAL A 123 -1.43 7.17 -13.95
N LYS A 124 -0.80 7.10 -15.14
CA LYS A 124 -1.15 7.98 -16.26
C LYS A 124 -2.61 7.79 -16.71
N ALA A 125 -3.07 6.55 -16.82
CA ALA A 125 -4.46 6.25 -17.17
C ALA A 125 -5.44 6.72 -16.09
N LEU A 126 -5.10 6.56 -14.79
CA LEU A 126 -5.90 7.08 -13.68
C LEU A 126 -6.04 8.61 -13.71
N ASN A 127 -4.96 9.34 -14.00
CA ASN A 127 -5.03 10.80 -14.11
C ASN A 127 -5.96 11.24 -15.26
N LEU A 128 -5.87 10.60 -16.42
CA LEU A 128 -6.75 10.89 -17.56
C LEU A 128 -8.21 10.53 -17.25
N PHE A 129 -8.44 9.42 -16.58
CA PHE A 129 -9.76 9.01 -16.13
C PHE A 129 -10.37 10.02 -15.16
N LEU A 130 -9.64 10.44 -14.14
CA LEU A 130 -10.11 11.43 -13.17
C LEU A 130 -10.42 12.76 -13.85
N LYS A 131 -9.55 13.23 -14.75
CA LYS A 131 -9.83 14.43 -15.55
C LYS A 131 -11.12 14.28 -16.33
N ASP A 132 -11.32 13.14 -17.00
CA ASP A 132 -12.50 12.92 -17.84
C ASP A 132 -13.80 12.89 -17.04
N ILE A 133 -13.87 12.19 -15.90
CA ILE A 133 -15.13 12.09 -15.12
C ILE A 133 -15.58 13.42 -14.53
N TYR A 134 -14.65 14.36 -14.29
CA TYR A 134 -14.96 15.70 -13.81
C TYR A 134 -15.20 16.72 -14.93
N HIS A 135 -14.88 16.41 -16.20
CA HIS A 135 -15.03 17.28 -17.36
C HIS A 135 -15.85 16.66 -18.49
N GLY A 136 -15.16 15.97 -19.40
CA GLY A 136 -15.73 15.45 -20.66
C GLY A 136 -16.70 14.31 -20.47
N ARG A 137 -16.44 13.42 -19.53
CA ARG A 137 -17.23 12.21 -19.26
C ARG A 137 -17.32 11.27 -20.47
N ASP A 138 -16.25 11.22 -21.26
CA ASP A 138 -16.20 10.47 -22.51
C ASP A 138 -16.33 8.97 -22.30
N ILE A 139 -15.67 8.44 -21.25
CA ILE A 139 -15.76 7.02 -20.89
C ILE A 139 -17.17 6.60 -20.46
N LEU A 140 -17.90 7.51 -19.79
CA LEU A 140 -19.30 7.30 -19.40
C LEU A 140 -20.21 7.36 -20.63
N ARG A 141 -20.01 8.35 -21.53
CA ARG A 141 -20.74 8.44 -22.81
C ARG A 141 -20.51 7.21 -23.68
N ALA A 142 -19.29 6.66 -23.65
CA ALA A 142 -18.95 5.41 -24.34
C ALA A 142 -19.57 4.16 -23.68
N LYS A 143 -20.23 4.31 -22.52
CA LYS A 143 -20.85 3.21 -21.76
C LYS A 143 -19.87 2.11 -21.32
N ILE A 144 -18.61 2.46 -21.14
CA ILE A 144 -17.57 1.54 -20.63
C ILE A 144 -17.73 1.39 -19.12
N ILE A 145 -17.93 2.53 -18.42
CA ILE A 145 -18.24 2.56 -16.98
C ILE A 145 -19.68 3.06 -16.82
N PRO A 146 -20.50 2.41 -15.98
CA PRO A 146 -21.84 2.88 -15.66
C PRO A 146 -21.81 4.23 -14.94
N ASP A 147 -22.74 5.13 -15.33
CA ASP A 147 -22.84 6.49 -14.80
C ASP A 147 -23.04 6.50 -13.26
N ASP A 148 -23.90 5.60 -12.76
CA ASP A 148 -24.22 5.47 -11.35
C ASP A 148 -23.03 5.04 -10.49
N LEU A 149 -22.09 4.25 -11.04
CA LEU A 149 -20.87 3.86 -10.36
C LEU A 149 -19.99 5.08 -9.99
N ILE A 150 -20.09 6.15 -10.75
CA ILE A 150 -19.36 7.40 -10.50
C ILE A 150 -20.21 8.38 -9.69
N PHE A 151 -21.42 8.72 -10.18
CA PHE A 151 -22.19 9.82 -9.59
C PHE A 151 -22.92 9.47 -8.29
N GLN A 152 -23.14 8.18 -8.00
CA GLN A 152 -23.69 7.73 -6.72
C GLN A 152 -22.60 7.31 -5.74
N ASN A 153 -21.34 7.35 -6.16
CA ASN A 153 -20.23 7.00 -5.28
C ASN A 153 -20.03 8.08 -4.20
N PRO A 154 -20.00 7.71 -2.90
CA PRO A 154 -19.90 8.68 -1.80
C PRO A 154 -18.60 9.50 -1.81
N VAL A 155 -17.57 9.04 -2.52
CA VAL A 155 -16.29 9.76 -2.65
C VAL A 155 -16.18 10.59 -3.94
N PHE A 156 -17.23 10.59 -4.79
CA PHE A 156 -17.32 11.53 -5.89
C PHE A 156 -17.54 12.95 -5.35
N ARG A 157 -16.83 13.93 -5.90
CA ARG A 157 -16.91 15.33 -5.44
C ARG A 157 -17.54 16.21 -6.53
N PRO A 158 -18.86 16.43 -6.49
CA PRO A 158 -19.54 17.27 -7.50
C PRO A 158 -18.95 18.70 -7.58
N GLU A 159 -18.34 19.20 -6.51
CA GLU A 159 -17.67 20.49 -6.45
C GLU A 159 -16.52 20.61 -7.45
N MET A 160 -15.95 19.46 -7.87
CA MET A 160 -14.86 19.42 -8.85
C MET A 160 -15.34 19.38 -10.31
N ASN A 161 -16.66 19.34 -10.57
CA ASN A 161 -17.18 19.33 -11.93
C ASN A 161 -16.77 20.59 -12.69
N GLY A 162 -16.02 20.42 -13.79
CA GLY A 162 -15.53 21.49 -14.64
C GLY A 162 -14.44 22.34 -14.01
N GLN A 163 -13.86 21.93 -12.88
CA GLN A 163 -12.75 22.63 -12.23
C GLN A 163 -11.41 22.09 -12.74
N ASP A 164 -10.59 22.98 -13.30
CA ASP A 164 -9.25 22.64 -13.72
C ASP A 164 -8.33 22.50 -12.49
N VAL A 165 -7.61 21.41 -12.44
CA VAL A 165 -6.55 21.21 -11.46
C VAL A 165 -5.18 21.61 -12.06
N PRO A 166 -4.21 22.08 -11.25
CA PRO A 166 -2.90 22.45 -11.75
C PRO A 166 -2.26 21.32 -12.58
N HIS A 167 -1.87 21.65 -13.82
CA HIS A 167 -1.24 20.74 -14.78
C HIS A 167 -2.04 19.48 -15.14
N ASP A 168 -3.34 19.44 -14.89
CA ASP A 168 -4.22 18.28 -15.09
C ASP A 168 -3.79 17.03 -14.26
N ILE A 169 -3.08 17.21 -13.15
CA ILE A 169 -2.61 16.13 -12.31
C ILE A 169 -3.51 16.01 -11.08
N TYR A 170 -4.23 14.91 -10.98
CA TYR A 170 -5.08 14.55 -9.85
C TYR A 170 -4.31 13.69 -8.84
N VAL A 171 -3.62 12.65 -9.33
CA VAL A 171 -2.85 11.71 -8.51
C VAL A 171 -1.38 12.04 -8.59
N HIS A 172 -0.88 12.74 -7.59
CA HIS A 172 0.53 13.10 -7.44
C HIS A 172 1.33 11.98 -6.79
N ILE A 173 0.71 11.30 -5.80
CA ILE A 173 1.30 10.18 -5.09
C ILE A 173 0.30 9.02 -5.12
N ALA A 174 0.70 7.87 -5.68
CA ALA A 174 -0.07 6.64 -5.64
C ALA A 174 0.73 5.53 -4.94
N GLY A 175 0.05 4.74 -4.11
CA GLY A 175 0.56 3.47 -3.60
C GLY A 175 -0.23 2.34 -4.23
N ILE A 176 0.42 1.52 -5.04
CA ILE A 176 -0.25 0.45 -5.80
C ILE A 176 0.07 -0.90 -5.16
N ASP A 177 -0.94 -1.58 -4.64
CA ASP A 177 -0.72 -2.88 -4.00
C ASP A 177 -0.59 -3.98 -5.05
N ILE A 178 0.54 -4.68 -5.02
CA ILE A 178 0.93 -5.70 -5.99
C ILE A 178 1.15 -7.03 -5.29
N VAL A 179 0.59 -8.09 -5.84
CA VAL A 179 0.81 -9.46 -5.42
C VAL A 179 1.48 -10.27 -6.53
N ARG A 180 2.35 -11.19 -6.13
CA ARG A 180 2.98 -12.15 -7.03
C ARG A 180 2.36 -13.52 -6.83
N VAL A 181 2.12 -14.26 -7.90
CA VAL A 181 1.54 -15.61 -7.83
C VAL A 181 2.46 -16.68 -8.43
N ASP A 182 3.38 -16.29 -9.31
CA ASP A 182 4.38 -17.18 -9.92
C ASP A 182 5.64 -16.42 -10.35
N SER A 183 6.52 -17.07 -11.08
CA SER A 183 7.80 -16.47 -11.52
C SER A 183 7.65 -15.27 -12.45
N GLN A 184 6.52 -15.12 -13.15
CA GLN A 184 6.34 -14.13 -14.21
C GLN A 184 5.18 -13.17 -13.98
N ASN A 185 4.18 -13.56 -13.13
CA ASN A 185 2.95 -12.83 -13.03
C ASN A 185 2.85 -12.04 -11.71
N PHE A 186 2.79 -10.73 -11.89
CA PHE A 186 2.39 -9.76 -10.87
C PHE A 186 1.00 -9.25 -11.18
N TYR A 187 0.17 -9.14 -10.14
CA TYR A 187 -1.19 -8.61 -10.25
C TYR A 187 -1.35 -7.41 -9.34
N VAL A 188 -2.03 -6.39 -9.83
CA VAL A 188 -2.46 -5.28 -8.99
C VAL A 188 -3.66 -5.76 -8.18
N LEU A 189 -3.62 -5.55 -6.87
CA LEU A 189 -4.67 -5.91 -5.92
C LEU A 189 -5.62 -4.73 -5.65
N GLU A 190 -5.05 -3.52 -5.51
CA GLU A 190 -5.80 -2.28 -5.32
C GLU A 190 -4.94 -1.06 -5.66
N ASP A 191 -5.61 0.05 -5.97
CA ASP A 191 -5.00 1.37 -6.14
C ASP A 191 -5.28 2.22 -4.91
N ASN A 192 -4.26 2.91 -4.38
CA ASN A 192 -4.41 3.88 -3.32
C ASN A 192 -3.94 5.24 -3.85
N ALA A 193 -4.89 6.13 -4.15
CA ALA A 193 -4.68 7.40 -4.81
C ALA A 193 -5.23 8.62 -4.04
N ARG A 194 -5.79 8.42 -2.82
CA ARG A 194 -6.17 9.52 -1.92
C ARG A 194 -5.01 9.94 -1.04
N THR A 195 -4.69 9.12 -0.06
CA THR A 195 -3.66 9.37 0.96
C THR A 195 -2.83 8.12 1.22
N PRO A 196 -2.07 7.60 0.21
CA PRO A 196 -1.30 6.38 0.39
C PRO A 196 -0.29 6.53 1.53
N SER A 197 -0.12 5.48 2.33
CA SER A 197 0.79 5.41 3.46
C SER A 197 1.75 4.23 3.33
N GLY A 198 2.87 4.31 4.07
CA GLY A 198 3.86 3.24 4.15
C GLY A 198 5.25 3.62 3.65
N VAL A 199 5.44 4.84 3.17
CA VAL A 199 6.75 5.36 2.71
C VAL A 199 7.77 5.41 3.84
N SER A 200 7.35 5.89 5.01
CA SER A 200 8.23 5.96 6.20
C SER A 200 8.78 4.58 6.55
N TYR A 201 7.93 3.55 6.51
CA TYR A 201 8.37 2.18 6.79
C TYR A 201 9.32 1.63 5.72
N MET A 202 9.11 1.96 4.44
CA MET A 202 10.04 1.59 3.37
C MET A 202 11.43 2.18 3.62
N LEU A 203 11.51 3.46 3.95
CA LEU A 203 12.77 4.17 4.17
C LEU A 203 13.47 3.72 5.46
N GLU A 204 12.73 3.59 6.55
CA GLU A 204 13.26 3.12 7.84
C GLU A 204 13.73 1.66 7.77
N ASN A 205 12.98 0.79 7.09
CA ASN A 205 13.40 -0.60 6.86
C ASN A 205 14.77 -0.64 6.17
N ARG A 206 14.98 0.18 5.13
CA ARG A 206 16.25 0.29 4.41
C ARG A 206 17.36 0.81 5.31
N GLU A 207 17.14 1.89 6.07
CA GLU A 207 18.13 2.48 6.96
C GLU A 207 18.58 1.48 8.04
N ILE A 208 17.64 0.75 8.63
CA ILE A 208 17.93 -0.28 9.63
C ILE A 208 18.70 -1.45 9.02
N MET A 209 18.30 -1.91 7.81
CA MET A 209 19.01 -2.98 7.12
C MET A 209 20.46 -2.58 6.80
N MET A 210 20.70 -1.39 6.28
CA MET A 210 22.06 -0.89 6.02
C MET A 210 22.91 -0.82 7.29
N ARG A 211 22.30 -0.42 8.40
CA ARG A 211 22.98 -0.31 9.70
C ARG A 211 23.34 -1.67 10.31
N LEU A 212 22.41 -2.63 10.23
CA LEU A 212 22.57 -3.93 10.89
C LEU A 212 23.30 -4.97 10.03
N PHE A 213 23.21 -4.84 8.70
CA PHE A 213 23.73 -5.83 7.76
C PHE A 213 24.62 -5.20 6.66
N PRO A 214 25.62 -4.37 7.02
CA PRO A 214 26.46 -3.71 6.02
C PRO A 214 27.22 -4.73 5.14
N ASP A 215 27.61 -5.88 5.71
CA ASP A 215 28.30 -6.94 4.96
C ASP A 215 27.40 -7.59 3.90
N LEU A 216 26.10 -7.73 4.20
CA LEU A 216 25.14 -8.26 3.26
C LEU A 216 24.87 -7.25 2.13
N PHE A 217 24.77 -5.96 2.45
CA PHE A 217 24.67 -4.90 1.46
C PHE A 217 25.90 -4.84 0.54
N ALA A 218 27.11 -5.01 1.09
CA ALA A 218 28.34 -5.02 0.30
C ALA A 218 28.39 -6.16 -0.75
N ARG A 219 27.62 -7.23 -0.55
CA ARG A 219 27.51 -8.36 -1.50
C ARG A 219 26.47 -8.12 -2.60
N HIS A 220 25.63 -7.10 -2.47
CA HIS A 220 24.52 -6.80 -3.38
C HIS A 220 24.62 -5.38 -3.92
N ARG A 221 24.30 -5.20 -5.19
CA ARG A 221 24.08 -3.87 -5.76
C ARG A 221 22.59 -3.54 -5.62
N VAL A 222 22.24 -3.01 -4.45
CA VAL A 222 20.85 -2.64 -4.16
C VAL A 222 20.61 -1.22 -4.62
N ALA A 223 19.59 -1.02 -5.46
CA ALA A 223 19.18 0.30 -5.91
C ALA A 223 18.73 1.18 -4.72
N PRO A 224 19.11 2.48 -4.71
CA PRO A 224 18.83 3.37 -3.59
C PRO A 224 17.35 3.74 -3.52
N VAL A 225 16.83 3.90 -2.31
CA VAL A 225 15.48 4.44 -2.04
C VAL A 225 15.53 5.75 -1.26
N GLU A 226 16.69 6.11 -0.77
CA GLU A 226 16.96 7.26 0.11
C GLU A 226 16.65 8.59 -0.57
N ASN A 227 16.65 8.63 -1.90
CA ASN A 227 16.30 9.78 -2.71
C ASN A 227 14.77 10.03 -2.82
N TYR A 228 13.92 9.15 -2.26
CA TYR A 228 12.47 9.31 -2.32
C TYR A 228 11.99 10.69 -1.81
N PRO A 229 12.47 11.24 -0.68
CA PRO A 229 12.05 12.55 -0.22
C PRO A 229 12.39 13.67 -1.22
N ASP A 230 13.55 13.62 -1.84
CA ASP A 230 13.97 14.61 -2.85
C ASP A 230 13.10 14.52 -4.10
N GLU A 231 12.81 13.32 -4.59
CA GLU A 231 11.92 13.07 -5.72
C GLU A 231 10.48 13.53 -5.41
N LEU A 232 9.98 13.27 -4.20
CA LEU A 232 8.67 13.73 -3.77
C LEU A 232 8.62 15.25 -3.71
N LEU A 233 9.63 15.91 -3.11
CA LEU A 233 9.67 17.36 -3.03
C LEU A 233 9.76 18.01 -4.42
N ALA A 234 10.58 17.42 -5.31
CA ALA A 234 10.68 17.88 -6.70
C ALA A 234 9.35 17.73 -7.45
N ALA A 235 8.67 16.60 -7.30
CA ALA A 235 7.35 16.35 -7.88
C ALA A 235 6.32 17.37 -7.36
N LEU A 236 6.26 17.60 -6.05
CA LEU A 236 5.34 18.57 -5.43
C LEU A 236 5.62 20.01 -5.89
N ARG A 237 6.88 20.43 -5.92
CA ARG A 237 7.25 21.76 -6.40
C ARG A 237 6.94 21.96 -7.88
N SER A 238 7.10 20.91 -8.70
CA SER A 238 6.84 20.99 -10.14
C SER A 238 5.37 21.24 -10.49
N VAL A 239 4.46 20.93 -9.57
CA VAL A 239 3.01 21.12 -9.74
C VAL A 239 2.48 22.35 -9.00
N ALA A 240 3.37 23.26 -8.60
CA ALA A 240 2.96 24.53 -8.01
C ALA A 240 2.07 25.34 -8.96
N PRO A 241 1.10 26.11 -8.42
CA PRO A 241 0.22 26.94 -9.23
C PRO A 241 1.03 28.00 -9.99
N LEU A 242 0.53 28.44 -11.16
CA LEU A 242 1.17 29.47 -11.98
C LEU A 242 1.33 30.81 -11.25
N THR A 243 0.57 31.02 -10.19
CA THR A 243 0.63 32.22 -9.33
C THR A 243 1.74 32.17 -8.28
N ALA A 244 2.45 31.03 -8.13
CA ALA A 244 3.58 30.92 -7.22
C ALA A 244 4.73 31.85 -7.63
N LYS A 245 5.38 32.45 -6.63
CA LYS A 245 6.49 33.40 -6.84
C LYS A 245 7.76 32.85 -6.21
N GLY A 246 8.80 32.72 -7.06
CA GLY A 246 10.07 32.16 -6.62
C GLY A 246 10.03 30.64 -6.44
N GLU A 247 10.75 30.15 -5.42
CA GLU A 247 10.72 28.73 -5.07
C GLU A 247 9.39 28.39 -4.36
N PRO A 248 8.60 27.40 -4.87
CA PRO A 248 7.31 27.10 -4.28
C PRO A 248 7.42 26.58 -2.84
N THR A 249 6.59 27.14 -1.94
CA THR A 249 6.48 26.68 -0.56
C THR A 249 5.56 25.47 -0.49
N VAL A 250 6.10 24.35 -0.01
CA VAL A 250 5.36 23.10 0.26
C VAL A 250 5.07 22.99 1.75
N ALA A 251 3.84 22.64 2.12
CA ALA A 251 3.47 22.29 3.49
C ALA A 251 2.79 20.91 3.51
N LEU A 252 3.01 20.14 4.57
CA LEU A 252 2.34 18.87 4.81
C LEU A 252 1.18 19.09 5.79
N LEU A 253 -0.06 18.95 5.31
CA LEU A 253 -1.27 19.12 6.13
C LEU A 253 -1.64 17.78 6.78
N THR A 254 -1.54 17.73 8.11
CA THR A 254 -1.89 16.57 8.94
C THR A 254 -3.20 16.78 9.70
N PRO A 255 -4.00 15.73 9.94
CA PRO A 255 -5.13 15.81 10.89
C PRO A 255 -4.67 15.79 12.35
N GLY A 256 -3.36 15.69 12.65
CA GLY A 256 -2.79 15.75 13.98
C GLY A 256 -2.49 14.39 14.60
N VAL A 257 -2.05 14.43 15.86
CA VAL A 257 -1.47 13.30 16.61
C VAL A 257 -2.41 12.10 16.82
N TYR A 258 -3.71 12.28 16.66
CA TYR A 258 -4.67 11.18 16.79
C TYR A 258 -4.82 10.32 15.52
N ASN A 259 -4.17 10.72 14.42
CA ASN A 259 -4.19 9.93 13.20
C ASN A 259 -3.22 8.74 13.31
N SER A 260 -3.65 7.55 12.85
CA SER A 260 -2.84 6.33 12.91
C SER A 260 -1.52 6.43 12.14
N ALA A 261 -1.45 7.28 11.12
CA ALA A 261 -0.26 7.51 10.30
C ALA A 261 0.51 8.78 10.69
N TYR A 262 0.26 9.38 11.88
CA TYR A 262 0.90 10.63 12.27
C TYR A 262 2.43 10.55 12.28
N TYR A 263 2.99 9.40 12.70
CA TYR A 263 4.43 9.15 12.60
C TYR A 263 4.93 9.42 11.17
N GLU A 264 4.28 8.84 10.16
CA GLU A 264 4.65 9.04 8.75
C GLU A 264 4.53 10.50 8.32
N HIS A 265 3.50 11.22 8.81
CA HIS A 265 3.34 12.64 8.47
C HIS A 265 4.52 13.48 8.99
N SER A 266 4.89 13.27 10.26
CA SER A 266 6.03 13.95 10.89
C SER A 266 7.36 13.55 10.22
N PHE A 267 7.56 12.26 9.97
CA PHE A 267 8.74 11.74 9.29
C PHE A 267 8.94 12.35 7.90
N LEU A 268 7.87 12.36 7.08
CA LEU A 268 7.94 12.93 5.73
C LEU A 268 8.16 14.44 5.76
N ALA A 269 7.51 15.18 6.66
CA ALA A 269 7.74 16.61 6.79
C ALA A 269 9.21 16.93 7.10
N ASP A 270 9.81 16.18 8.02
CA ASP A 270 11.22 16.30 8.38
C ASP A 270 12.14 15.97 7.20
N LYS A 271 11.94 14.83 6.55
CA LYS A 271 12.75 14.40 5.39
C LYS A 271 12.62 15.33 4.18
N LEU A 272 11.47 15.94 3.97
CA LEU A 272 11.23 16.92 2.90
C LEU A 272 11.76 18.32 3.25
N GLY A 273 12.05 18.60 4.51
CA GLY A 273 12.28 19.97 4.99
C GLY A 273 11.06 20.87 4.79
N ALA A 274 9.85 20.28 4.85
CA ALA A 274 8.57 20.96 4.69
C ALA A 274 7.91 21.16 6.07
N GLU A 275 7.14 22.26 6.21
CA GLU A 275 6.43 22.51 7.44
C GLU A 275 5.29 21.49 7.65
N LEU A 276 5.25 20.85 8.83
CA LEU A 276 4.12 20.04 9.28
C LEU A 276 3.07 20.97 9.87
N VAL A 277 1.89 21.04 9.26
CA VAL A 277 0.83 21.95 9.66
C VAL A 277 -0.48 21.20 9.93
N GLU A 278 -1.26 21.69 10.90
CA GLU A 278 -2.66 21.35 11.09
C GLU A 278 -3.56 22.43 10.48
N GLY A 279 -4.85 22.17 10.29
CA GLY A 279 -5.78 23.14 9.72
C GLY A 279 -5.78 24.50 10.41
N ARG A 280 -5.59 24.52 11.75
CA ARG A 280 -5.51 25.74 12.57
C ARG A 280 -4.27 26.61 12.31
N ASP A 281 -3.22 26.05 11.72
CA ASP A 281 -1.98 26.75 11.39
C ASP A 281 -2.06 27.48 10.04
N LEU A 282 -3.08 27.14 9.25
CA LEU A 282 -3.33 27.72 7.94
C LEU A 282 -4.47 28.76 8.01
N ILE A 283 -4.41 29.72 7.09
CA ILE A 283 -5.43 30.75 6.89
C ILE A 283 -5.55 31.05 5.39
N VAL A 284 -6.79 31.21 4.92
CA VAL A 284 -7.06 31.70 3.58
C VAL A 284 -7.39 33.19 3.63
N LYS A 285 -6.73 33.96 2.76
CA LYS A 285 -6.93 35.39 2.61
C LYS A 285 -6.80 35.78 1.15
N ASN A 286 -7.86 36.41 0.58
CA ASN A 286 -7.92 36.80 -0.83
C ASN A 286 -7.64 35.62 -1.78
N ASP A 287 -8.24 34.46 -1.50
CA ASP A 287 -8.05 33.20 -2.23
C ASP A 287 -6.60 32.74 -2.32
N GLU A 288 -5.74 33.11 -1.39
CA GLU A 288 -4.40 32.60 -1.20
C GLU A 288 -4.27 31.93 0.17
N VAL A 289 -3.50 30.84 0.27
CA VAL A 289 -3.25 30.10 1.50
C VAL A 289 -1.96 30.59 2.15
N PHE A 290 -2.03 30.84 3.44
CA PHE A 290 -0.88 31.23 4.26
C PHE A 290 -0.76 30.37 5.49
N MET A 291 0.46 30.00 5.86
CA MET A 291 0.75 29.45 7.19
C MET A 291 1.18 30.56 8.15
N ARG A 292 0.83 30.36 9.41
CA ARG A 292 1.20 31.24 10.52
C ARG A 292 2.60 30.87 10.99
N THR A 293 3.51 31.83 10.97
CA THR A 293 4.88 31.69 11.47
C THR A 293 5.19 32.75 12.51
N THR A 294 6.29 32.62 13.24
CA THR A 294 6.77 33.62 14.19
C THR A 294 7.15 34.96 13.52
N GLU A 295 7.43 34.92 12.20
CA GLU A 295 7.77 36.10 11.39
C GLU A 295 6.55 36.70 10.67
N GLY A 296 5.36 36.11 10.84
CA GLY A 296 4.14 36.52 10.17
C GLY A 296 3.53 35.47 9.29
N LEU A 297 2.77 35.88 8.28
CA LEU A 297 2.13 34.97 7.33
C LEU A 297 3.09 34.64 6.18
N LYS A 298 3.32 33.35 5.95
CA LYS A 298 4.09 32.82 4.82
C LYS A 298 3.14 32.11 3.85
N ARG A 299 3.16 32.50 2.56
CA ARG A 299 2.32 31.87 1.53
C ARG A 299 2.67 30.39 1.38
N VAL A 300 1.66 29.54 1.17
CA VAL A 300 1.78 28.14 0.84
C VAL A 300 1.27 27.93 -0.57
N ASP A 301 2.11 27.37 -1.45
CA ASP A 301 1.80 27.15 -2.86
C ASP A 301 1.33 25.71 -3.13
N VAL A 302 1.87 24.74 -2.39
CA VAL A 302 1.51 23.33 -2.50
C VAL A 302 1.24 22.75 -1.12
N ILE A 303 0.10 22.07 -0.97
CA ILE A 303 -0.26 21.34 0.23
C ILE A 303 -0.21 19.85 -0.07
N TYR A 304 0.76 19.15 0.51
CA TYR A 304 0.73 17.69 0.58
C TYR A 304 -0.24 17.30 1.72
N ARG A 305 -1.46 16.94 1.35
CA ARG A 305 -2.51 16.69 2.32
C ARG A 305 -2.55 15.24 2.81
N ARG A 306 -2.76 15.08 4.11
CA ARG A 306 -3.03 13.80 4.76
C ARG A 306 -4.43 13.81 5.42
N VAL A 307 -5.27 14.77 5.02
CA VAL A 307 -6.65 14.95 5.44
C VAL A 307 -7.57 14.54 4.28
N ASP A 308 -8.58 13.74 4.57
CA ASP A 308 -9.58 13.33 3.56
C ASP A 308 -10.45 14.50 3.11
N ASP A 309 -11.00 14.39 1.88
CA ASP A 309 -11.81 15.42 1.23
C ASP A 309 -12.89 16.00 2.14
N ASP A 310 -13.64 15.13 2.84
CA ASP A 310 -14.75 15.54 3.72
C ASP A 310 -14.34 16.51 4.81
N PHE A 311 -13.08 16.50 5.20
CA PHE A 311 -12.57 17.29 6.31
C PHE A 311 -11.73 18.50 5.88
N LEU A 312 -11.46 18.67 4.57
CA LEU A 312 -10.51 19.69 4.06
C LEU A 312 -11.00 21.12 4.25
N ASP A 313 -12.27 21.38 4.02
CA ASP A 313 -12.83 22.73 4.11
C ASP A 313 -14.25 22.69 4.72
N PRO A 314 -14.45 23.20 5.96
CA PRO A 314 -15.76 23.20 6.60
C PRO A 314 -16.79 24.09 5.90
N LEU A 315 -16.39 24.98 5.00
CA LEU A 315 -17.33 25.82 4.23
C LEU A 315 -17.85 25.11 2.97
N THR A 316 -17.16 24.04 2.52
CA THR A 316 -17.53 23.31 1.31
C THR A 316 -18.03 21.90 1.63
N PHE A 317 -17.39 21.20 2.58
CA PHE A 317 -17.70 19.81 2.91
C PHE A 317 -18.41 19.71 4.28
N ARG A 318 -17.81 19.02 5.24
CA ARG A 318 -18.38 18.83 6.57
C ARG A 318 -18.25 20.11 7.42
N PRO A 319 -19.36 20.77 7.77
CA PRO A 319 -19.30 22.04 8.52
C PRO A 319 -18.81 21.89 9.98
N ASP A 320 -18.80 20.67 10.51
CA ASP A 320 -18.28 20.31 11.84
C ASP A 320 -16.80 19.94 11.83
N SER A 321 -16.12 20.02 10.68
CA SER A 321 -14.70 19.67 10.58
C SER A 321 -13.82 20.71 11.29
N ALA A 322 -13.07 20.22 12.28
CA ALA A 322 -11.99 20.98 12.95
C ALA A 322 -10.60 20.69 12.35
N LEU A 323 -10.50 19.80 11.35
CA LEU A 323 -9.23 19.34 10.76
C LEU A 323 -8.83 20.17 9.53
N GLY A 324 -9.81 20.79 8.89
CA GLY A 324 -9.64 21.50 7.64
C GLY A 324 -9.35 22.98 7.80
N VAL A 325 -9.29 23.67 6.66
CA VAL A 325 -8.99 25.09 6.55
C VAL A 325 -10.17 25.80 5.90
N PRO A 326 -10.89 26.69 6.62
CA PRO A 326 -12.01 27.43 6.05
C PRO A 326 -11.60 28.25 4.82
N GLY A 327 -12.26 28.02 3.69
CA GLY A 327 -12.00 28.70 2.42
C GLY A 327 -10.88 28.09 1.57
N LEU A 328 -10.32 26.94 1.97
CA LEU A 328 -9.27 26.26 1.20
C LEU A 328 -9.72 25.92 -0.21
N MET A 329 -10.98 25.47 -0.36
CA MET A 329 -11.54 25.17 -1.69
C MET A 329 -11.68 26.41 -2.57
N SER A 330 -11.95 27.58 -2.00
CA SER A 330 -11.96 28.85 -2.77
C SER A 330 -10.58 29.16 -3.34
N ALA A 331 -9.53 29.04 -2.53
CA ALA A 331 -8.15 29.24 -2.99
C ALA A 331 -7.73 28.18 -4.04
N TYR A 332 -8.16 26.93 -3.86
CA TYR A 332 -7.88 25.85 -4.79
C TYR A 332 -8.57 26.04 -6.15
N MET A 333 -9.86 26.38 -6.15
CA MET A 333 -10.62 26.66 -7.37
C MET A 333 -10.14 27.94 -8.09
N ALA A 334 -9.60 28.91 -7.35
CA ALA A 334 -8.96 30.09 -7.93
C ALA A 334 -7.58 29.80 -8.55
N GLY A 335 -7.08 28.57 -8.46
CA GLY A 335 -5.77 28.17 -8.98
C GLY A 335 -4.58 28.77 -8.25
N ASN A 336 -4.75 29.10 -6.95
CA ASN A 336 -3.71 29.74 -6.14
C ASN A 336 -2.98 28.78 -5.19
N VAL A 337 -3.42 27.55 -5.07
CA VAL A 337 -2.77 26.48 -4.31
C VAL A 337 -2.97 25.14 -5.01
N THR A 338 -1.98 24.27 -4.94
CA THR A 338 -2.10 22.87 -5.38
C THR A 338 -2.36 21.99 -4.18
N LEU A 339 -3.35 21.09 -4.29
CA LEU A 339 -3.61 20.02 -3.32
C LEU A 339 -3.11 18.68 -3.88
N ALA A 340 -2.16 18.06 -3.22
CA ALA A 340 -1.61 16.77 -3.60
C ALA A 340 -2.01 15.70 -2.54
N ASN A 341 -2.80 14.65 -2.90
CA ASN A 341 -3.51 14.48 -4.16
C ASN A 341 -4.72 15.40 -4.28
N ALA A 342 -5.18 15.62 -5.50
CA ALA A 342 -6.31 16.49 -5.77
C ALA A 342 -7.59 16.01 -5.05
N VAL A 343 -8.53 16.94 -4.86
CA VAL A 343 -9.87 16.61 -4.35
C VAL A 343 -10.60 15.73 -5.37
N GLY A 344 -11.32 14.72 -4.91
CA GLY A 344 -12.09 13.81 -5.74
C GLY A 344 -11.32 12.59 -6.27
N THR A 345 -10.04 12.40 -5.89
CA THR A 345 -9.28 11.20 -6.27
C THR A 345 -9.76 9.90 -5.61
N GLY A 346 -10.64 9.99 -4.63
CA GLY A 346 -11.23 8.82 -3.96
C GLY A 346 -11.90 7.83 -4.91
N ILE A 347 -12.40 8.29 -6.06
CA ILE A 347 -12.95 7.41 -7.12
C ILE A 347 -11.90 6.43 -7.63
N ALA A 348 -10.62 6.78 -7.65
CA ALA A 348 -9.54 5.88 -8.08
C ALA A 348 -9.22 4.79 -7.05
N ASP A 349 -9.56 4.99 -5.76
CA ASP A 349 -9.41 3.97 -4.70
C ASP A 349 -10.56 2.95 -4.70
N ASP A 350 -11.64 3.23 -5.43
CA ASP A 350 -12.86 2.43 -5.41
C ASP A 350 -12.65 1.06 -6.05
N LYS A 351 -13.01 -0.02 -5.35
CA LYS A 351 -12.78 -1.40 -5.81
C LYS A 351 -13.66 -1.80 -6.99
N ALA A 352 -14.83 -1.18 -7.16
CA ALA A 352 -15.63 -1.42 -8.34
C ALA A 352 -15.02 -0.70 -9.56
N VAL A 353 -14.53 0.54 -9.40
CA VAL A 353 -13.81 1.27 -10.45
C VAL A 353 -12.50 0.56 -10.80
N TYR A 354 -11.76 0.07 -9.81
CA TYR A 354 -10.57 -0.76 -10.02
C TYR A 354 -10.83 -1.90 -11.03
N SER A 355 -12.00 -2.54 -10.98
CA SER A 355 -12.34 -3.65 -11.88
C SER A 355 -12.39 -3.24 -13.37
N TYR A 356 -12.51 -1.95 -13.67
CA TYR A 356 -12.50 -1.38 -15.02
C TYR A 356 -11.11 -0.87 -15.46
N MET A 357 -10.07 -0.97 -14.63
CA MET A 357 -8.75 -0.45 -15.00
C MET A 357 -8.20 -0.96 -16.34
N PRO A 358 -8.37 -2.22 -16.73
CA PRO A 358 -7.96 -2.64 -18.08
C PRO A 358 -8.66 -1.86 -19.20
N ASP A 359 -9.94 -1.57 -19.03
CA ASP A 359 -10.73 -0.80 -20.01
C ASP A 359 -10.34 0.68 -19.98
N ILE A 360 -10.05 1.24 -18.80
CA ILE A 360 -9.56 2.60 -18.61
C ILE A 360 -8.21 2.80 -19.34
N VAL A 361 -7.25 1.87 -19.17
CA VAL A 361 -5.96 1.92 -19.89
C VAL A 361 -6.17 1.89 -21.40
N LYS A 362 -7.00 0.97 -21.90
CA LYS A 362 -7.31 0.88 -23.34
C LYS A 362 -7.97 2.13 -23.87
N PHE A 363 -8.94 2.67 -23.15
CA PHE A 363 -9.72 3.82 -23.59
C PHE A 363 -8.86 5.08 -23.72
N TYR A 364 -8.06 5.41 -22.70
CA TYR A 364 -7.31 6.66 -22.69
C TYR A 364 -5.95 6.57 -23.36
N LEU A 365 -5.28 5.42 -23.30
CA LEU A 365 -3.92 5.27 -23.83
C LEU A 365 -3.89 4.52 -25.15
N GLY A 366 -4.94 3.79 -25.52
CA GLY A 366 -4.94 2.92 -26.69
C GLY A 366 -3.98 1.73 -26.56
N GLU A 367 -3.60 1.39 -25.35
CA GLU A 367 -2.58 0.39 -25.03
C GLU A 367 -3.19 -0.81 -24.29
N GLU A 368 -2.55 -1.98 -24.38
CA GLU A 368 -2.87 -3.09 -23.50
C GLU A 368 -2.24 -2.87 -22.10
N PRO A 369 -2.97 -3.23 -21.02
CA PRO A 369 -2.42 -3.13 -19.66
C PRO A 369 -1.17 -3.98 -19.49
N ILE A 370 -0.07 -3.36 -19.05
CA ILE A 370 1.18 -4.05 -18.74
C ILE A 370 1.02 -4.84 -17.44
N LEU A 371 0.45 -4.21 -16.41
CA LEU A 371 0.11 -4.89 -15.16
C LEU A 371 -1.33 -5.40 -15.21
N LYS A 372 -1.48 -6.67 -14.90
CA LYS A 372 -2.79 -7.32 -14.84
C LYS A 372 -3.50 -6.97 -13.53
N ASN A 373 -4.81 -6.80 -13.60
CA ASN A 373 -5.66 -6.81 -12.39
C ASN A 373 -5.87 -8.25 -11.92
N VAL A 374 -6.07 -8.43 -10.62
CA VAL A 374 -6.69 -9.67 -10.14
C VAL A 374 -8.06 -9.82 -10.81
N PRO A 375 -8.37 -10.99 -11.39
CA PRO A 375 -9.72 -11.22 -11.94
C PRO A 375 -10.80 -10.86 -10.92
N THR A 376 -11.76 -10.04 -11.33
CA THR A 376 -12.75 -9.48 -10.40
C THR A 376 -14.15 -9.64 -10.96
N TRP A 377 -15.01 -10.30 -10.20
CA TRP A 377 -16.45 -10.37 -10.45
C TRP A 377 -17.14 -9.17 -9.80
N ARG A 378 -17.96 -8.48 -10.59
CA ARG A 378 -18.76 -7.34 -10.15
C ARG A 378 -20.10 -7.85 -9.69
N CYS A 379 -20.34 -7.93 -8.38
CA CYS A 379 -21.59 -8.52 -7.87
C CYS A 379 -22.84 -7.75 -8.29
N ARG A 380 -22.72 -6.48 -8.72
CA ARG A 380 -23.80 -5.72 -9.35
C ARG A 380 -24.31 -6.33 -10.67
N GLU A 381 -23.47 -7.12 -11.36
CA GLU A 381 -23.83 -7.78 -12.60
C GLU A 381 -24.50 -9.13 -12.29
N PRO A 382 -25.74 -9.38 -12.76
CA PRO A 382 -26.50 -10.59 -12.39
C PRO A 382 -25.75 -11.89 -12.68
N LYS A 383 -24.98 -11.95 -13.78
CA LYS A 383 -24.21 -13.13 -14.18
C LYS A 383 -23.04 -13.39 -13.19
N ASP A 384 -22.33 -12.33 -12.82
CA ASP A 384 -21.22 -12.41 -11.88
C ASP A 384 -21.73 -12.75 -10.47
N LEU A 385 -22.83 -12.12 -10.04
CA LEU A 385 -23.48 -12.42 -8.76
C LEU A 385 -23.87 -13.88 -8.64
N ALA A 386 -24.51 -14.46 -9.68
CA ALA A 386 -24.88 -15.87 -9.68
C ALA A 386 -23.66 -16.76 -9.46
N TYR A 387 -22.57 -16.53 -10.21
CA TYR A 387 -21.32 -17.26 -10.05
C TYR A 387 -20.74 -17.10 -8.62
N VAL A 388 -20.71 -15.89 -8.10
CA VAL A 388 -20.15 -15.59 -6.76
C VAL A 388 -20.96 -16.30 -5.67
N LEU A 389 -22.30 -16.27 -5.76
CA LEU A 389 -23.17 -16.95 -4.80
C LEU A 389 -22.96 -18.47 -4.75
N ASP A 390 -22.66 -19.09 -5.89
CA ASP A 390 -22.40 -20.54 -5.96
C ASP A 390 -21.00 -20.91 -5.44
N ASN A 391 -20.03 -19.98 -5.54
CA ASN A 391 -18.60 -20.25 -5.26
C ASN A 391 -18.05 -19.48 -4.06
N LEU A 392 -18.87 -18.95 -3.16
CA LEU A 392 -18.43 -18.15 -2.00
C LEU A 392 -17.33 -18.81 -1.16
N HIS A 393 -17.32 -20.14 -1.07
CA HIS A 393 -16.35 -20.92 -0.29
C HIS A 393 -14.93 -20.90 -0.88
N GLU A 394 -14.75 -20.47 -2.14
CA GLU A 394 -13.46 -20.40 -2.84
C GLU A 394 -13.01 -18.96 -3.08
N LEU A 395 -13.87 -17.97 -2.84
CA LEU A 395 -13.65 -16.60 -3.22
C LEU A 395 -13.31 -15.69 -2.04
N VAL A 396 -12.66 -14.57 -2.35
CA VAL A 396 -12.55 -13.42 -1.46
C VAL A 396 -13.59 -12.39 -1.89
N VAL A 397 -14.53 -12.07 -1.00
CA VAL A 397 -15.54 -11.03 -1.25
C VAL A 397 -15.21 -9.80 -0.43
N LYS A 398 -15.25 -8.62 -1.08
CA LYS A 398 -14.86 -7.34 -0.49
C LYS A 398 -15.96 -6.32 -0.67
N GLU A 399 -16.17 -5.49 0.37
CA GLU A 399 -16.98 -4.28 0.21
C GLU A 399 -16.27 -3.28 -0.70
N VAL A 400 -17.03 -2.65 -1.61
CA VAL A 400 -16.51 -1.72 -2.63
C VAL A 400 -15.79 -0.53 -1.97
N HIS A 401 -16.39 0.06 -0.94
CA HIS A 401 -15.87 1.20 -0.22
C HIS A 401 -15.04 0.83 1.04
N GLY A 402 -14.90 -0.46 1.33
CA GLY A 402 -14.16 -0.95 2.50
C GLY A 402 -12.64 -0.74 2.36
N SER A 403 -11.96 -0.50 3.49
CA SER A 403 -10.49 -0.36 3.56
C SER A 403 -9.92 -1.16 4.72
N GLY A 404 -8.60 -1.42 4.73
CA GLY A 404 -7.90 -2.08 5.84
C GLY A 404 -8.26 -3.55 6.05
N GLY A 405 -8.98 -4.20 5.11
CA GLY A 405 -9.40 -5.60 5.22
C GLY A 405 -10.62 -5.85 6.12
N TYR A 406 -11.30 -4.79 6.58
CA TYR A 406 -12.58 -4.90 7.29
C TYR A 406 -13.72 -5.16 6.29
N GLY A 407 -14.77 -5.88 6.73
CA GLY A 407 -15.92 -6.19 5.88
C GLY A 407 -15.64 -7.19 4.74
N MET A 408 -14.60 -8.02 4.86
CA MET A 408 -14.16 -8.96 3.85
C MET A 408 -14.49 -10.40 4.26
N LEU A 409 -14.95 -11.22 3.30
CA LEU A 409 -15.04 -12.67 3.43
C LEU A 409 -13.86 -13.33 2.72
N ILE A 410 -13.12 -14.18 3.41
CA ILE A 410 -12.15 -15.10 2.80
C ILE A 410 -12.78 -16.50 2.86
N GLY A 411 -13.41 -16.91 1.75
CA GLY A 411 -14.23 -18.14 1.69
C GLY A 411 -13.54 -19.37 2.28
N PRO A 412 -12.31 -19.74 1.85
CA PRO A 412 -11.59 -20.91 2.37
C PRO A 412 -11.30 -20.87 3.88
N ALA A 413 -11.22 -19.67 4.47
CA ALA A 413 -10.94 -19.48 5.91
C ALA A 413 -12.19 -19.22 6.74
N SER A 414 -13.39 -19.20 6.13
CA SER A 414 -14.64 -18.79 6.76
C SER A 414 -15.48 -19.99 7.19
N THR A 415 -16.23 -19.81 8.28
CA THR A 415 -17.23 -20.81 8.72
C THR A 415 -18.45 -20.79 7.79
N LYS A 416 -19.22 -21.87 7.79
CA LYS A 416 -20.48 -21.96 7.03
C LYS A 416 -21.45 -20.84 7.38
N ASP A 417 -21.56 -20.48 8.65
CA ASP A 417 -22.44 -19.40 9.12
C ASP A 417 -21.99 -18.03 8.59
N MET A 418 -20.67 -17.78 8.51
CA MET A 418 -20.13 -16.56 7.90
C MET A 418 -20.45 -16.51 6.41
N ILE A 419 -20.28 -17.61 5.69
CA ILE A 419 -20.58 -17.71 4.25
C ILE A 419 -22.07 -17.42 4.01
N GLU A 420 -22.98 -18.02 4.81
CA GLU A 420 -24.43 -17.79 4.67
C GLU A 420 -24.82 -16.35 5.04
N SER A 421 -24.18 -15.73 6.03
CA SER A 421 -24.37 -14.33 6.36
C SER A 421 -23.97 -13.42 5.19
N PHE A 422 -22.82 -13.67 4.56
CA PHE A 422 -22.37 -12.93 3.37
C PHE A 422 -23.26 -13.19 2.15
N ARG A 423 -23.76 -14.42 1.97
CA ARG A 423 -24.74 -14.76 0.94
C ARG A 423 -26.01 -13.90 1.06
N ALA A 424 -26.50 -13.71 2.28
CA ALA A 424 -27.65 -12.86 2.54
C ALA A 424 -27.36 -11.38 2.23
N LYS A 425 -26.18 -10.86 2.63
CA LYS A 425 -25.75 -9.49 2.30
C LYS A 425 -25.66 -9.26 0.79
N LEU A 426 -25.00 -10.17 0.06
CA LEU A 426 -24.84 -10.09 -1.40
C LEU A 426 -26.18 -10.10 -2.15
N LYS A 427 -27.18 -10.84 -1.66
CA LYS A 427 -28.53 -10.85 -2.25
C LYS A 427 -29.29 -9.56 -1.97
N HIS A 428 -29.00 -8.90 -0.84
CA HIS A 428 -29.69 -7.66 -0.44
C HIS A 428 -29.09 -6.43 -1.12
N GLU A 429 -27.77 -6.36 -1.23
CA GLU A 429 -27.04 -5.18 -1.72
C GLU A 429 -25.85 -5.60 -2.61
N PRO A 430 -26.11 -6.22 -3.77
CA PRO A 430 -25.05 -6.77 -4.62
C PRO A 430 -24.09 -5.70 -5.16
N GLU A 431 -24.55 -4.47 -5.40
CA GLU A 431 -23.74 -3.34 -5.87
C GLU A 431 -22.65 -2.92 -4.90
N GLY A 432 -22.81 -3.21 -3.60
CA GLY A 432 -21.83 -2.91 -2.56
C GLY A 432 -20.61 -3.85 -2.52
N PHE A 433 -20.55 -4.86 -3.42
CA PHE A 433 -19.52 -5.91 -3.32
C PHE A 433 -18.87 -6.24 -4.66
N ILE A 434 -17.59 -6.64 -4.55
CA ILE A 434 -16.84 -7.37 -5.58
C ILE A 434 -16.37 -8.70 -5.03
N ALA A 435 -16.07 -9.65 -5.92
CA ALA A 435 -15.42 -10.90 -5.54
C ALA A 435 -14.18 -11.16 -6.41
N GLN A 436 -13.19 -11.82 -5.82
CA GLN A 436 -11.93 -12.18 -6.47
C GLN A 436 -11.59 -13.63 -6.14
N PRO A 437 -10.81 -14.33 -6.97
CA PRO A 437 -10.31 -15.66 -6.60
C PRO A 437 -9.38 -15.54 -5.38
N THR A 438 -9.36 -16.57 -4.54
CA THR A 438 -8.34 -16.67 -3.50
C THR A 438 -7.00 -16.96 -4.18
N LEU A 439 -6.12 -15.96 -4.20
CA LEU A 439 -4.79 -16.10 -4.79
C LEU A 439 -3.83 -16.75 -3.79
N ALA A 440 -3.04 -17.69 -4.29
CA ALA A 440 -1.86 -18.16 -3.58
C ALA A 440 -0.76 -17.09 -3.70
N LEU A 441 -0.72 -16.15 -2.75
CA LEU A 441 0.32 -15.12 -2.71
C LEU A 441 1.69 -15.79 -2.60
N SER A 442 2.71 -15.23 -3.27
CA SER A 442 4.09 -15.69 -3.11
C SER A 442 4.55 -15.63 -1.66
N THR A 443 5.55 -16.42 -1.34
CA THR A 443 6.18 -16.46 -0.02
C THR A 443 7.64 -16.02 -0.10
N CYS A 444 8.09 -15.36 0.97
CA CYS A 444 9.51 -15.07 1.20
C CYS A 444 9.99 -15.72 2.50
N PRO A 445 11.30 -16.06 2.60
CA PRO A 445 11.87 -16.51 3.85
C PRO A 445 11.69 -15.41 4.91
N THR A 446 11.23 -15.78 6.09
CA THR A 446 10.88 -14.87 7.18
C THR A 446 11.39 -15.44 8.50
N CYS A 447 11.99 -14.61 9.34
CA CYS A 447 12.43 -15.00 10.67
C CYS A 447 11.20 -15.28 11.57
N THR A 448 11.14 -16.48 12.13
CA THR A 448 10.12 -16.90 13.09
C THR A 448 10.80 -17.43 14.35
N ALA A 449 10.00 -17.65 15.40
CA ALA A 449 10.52 -18.23 16.64
C ALA A 449 11.15 -19.63 16.44
N SER A 450 10.77 -20.36 15.38
CA SER A 450 11.29 -21.68 15.03
C SER A 450 12.39 -21.66 13.95
N GLY A 451 12.91 -20.48 13.59
CA GLY A 451 13.88 -20.29 12.52
C GLY A 451 13.26 -19.65 11.27
N LEU A 452 13.86 -19.88 10.11
CA LEU A 452 13.36 -19.35 8.85
C LEU A 452 12.16 -20.18 8.35
N ALA A 453 11.07 -19.50 8.00
CA ALA A 453 9.88 -20.12 7.43
C ALA A 453 9.29 -19.25 6.31
N PRO A 454 8.67 -19.87 5.27
CA PRO A 454 8.02 -19.11 4.24
C PRO A 454 6.78 -18.38 4.79
N ARG A 455 6.60 -17.11 4.43
CA ARG A 455 5.41 -16.30 4.75
C ARG A 455 4.95 -15.54 3.53
N HIS A 456 3.64 -15.41 3.37
CA HIS A 456 3.04 -14.67 2.28
C HIS A 456 3.40 -13.19 2.34
N VAL A 457 3.62 -12.60 1.17
CA VAL A 457 4.02 -11.20 1.02
C VAL A 457 3.22 -10.50 -0.07
N ASP A 458 3.10 -9.19 0.06
CA ASP A 458 2.71 -8.29 -1.01
C ASP A 458 3.73 -7.14 -1.14
N LEU A 459 3.52 -6.23 -2.09
CA LEU A 459 4.39 -5.09 -2.34
C LEU A 459 3.53 -3.85 -2.60
N ARG A 460 3.86 -2.75 -1.94
CA ARG A 460 3.35 -1.41 -2.25
C ARG A 460 4.47 -0.51 -2.74
N PRO A 461 4.73 -0.45 -4.06
CA PRO A 461 5.55 0.62 -4.64
C PRO A 461 4.79 1.94 -4.60
N PHE A 462 5.56 3.04 -4.65
CA PHE A 462 5.02 4.39 -4.67
C PHE A 462 5.36 5.07 -5.99
N VAL A 463 4.35 5.66 -6.62
CA VAL A 463 4.47 6.38 -7.88
C VAL A 463 4.31 7.87 -7.60
N LEU A 464 5.25 8.66 -8.05
CA LEU A 464 5.28 10.12 -7.93
C LEU A 464 5.02 10.73 -9.29
N THR A 465 4.00 11.58 -9.40
CA THR A 465 3.65 12.29 -10.64
C THR A 465 3.92 13.76 -10.46
N GLY A 466 4.92 14.25 -11.13
CA GLY A 466 5.20 15.66 -11.31
C GLY A 466 4.69 16.16 -12.67
N ARG A 467 4.91 17.46 -12.95
CA ARG A 467 4.44 18.12 -14.18
C ARG A 467 4.93 17.43 -15.45
N ASP A 468 6.21 17.08 -15.51
CA ASP A 468 6.86 16.65 -16.75
C ASP A 468 7.27 15.17 -16.73
N HIS A 469 7.20 14.51 -15.57
CA HIS A 469 7.66 13.13 -15.42
C HIS A 469 6.90 12.37 -14.35
N VAL A 470 6.92 11.04 -14.47
CA VAL A 470 6.42 10.09 -13.49
C VAL A 470 7.60 9.27 -12.99
N THR A 471 7.87 9.34 -11.69
CA THR A 471 8.97 8.61 -11.03
C THR A 471 8.43 7.46 -10.19
N VAL A 472 9.11 6.32 -10.23
CA VAL A 472 8.90 5.21 -9.31
C VAL A 472 10.25 4.89 -8.70
N VAL A 473 10.41 5.19 -7.42
CA VAL A 473 11.68 4.89 -6.72
C VAL A 473 11.84 3.37 -6.61
N PRO A 474 13.04 2.80 -6.92
CA PRO A 474 13.25 1.37 -7.00
C PRO A 474 13.16 0.70 -5.63
N GLY A 475 11.96 0.33 -5.23
CA GLY A 475 11.63 -0.24 -3.93
C GLY A 475 10.14 -0.22 -3.68
N GLY A 476 9.78 -0.37 -2.42
CA GLY A 476 8.40 -0.35 -1.97
C GLY A 476 8.27 -0.97 -0.59
N LEU A 477 7.11 -0.79 0.02
CA LEU A 477 6.79 -1.46 1.26
C LEU A 477 6.40 -2.91 0.98
N THR A 478 7.24 -3.88 1.33
CA THR A 478 6.83 -5.28 1.42
C THR A 478 6.14 -5.50 2.76
N ARG A 479 4.86 -5.94 2.71
CA ARG A 479 4.14 -6.41 3.90
C ARG A 479 4.21 -7.93 3.97
N VAL A 480 4.25 -8.50 5.17
CA VAL A 480 4.41 -9.94 5.39
C VAL A 480 3.39 -10.45 6.40
N ALA A 481 2.73 -11.57 6.08
CA ALA A 481 1.85 -12.26 6.99
C ALA A 481 2.69 -13.05 8.02
N LEU A 482 2.70 -12.64 9.28
CA LEU A 482 3.52 -13.28 10.31
C LEU A 482 2.96 -14.63 10.77
N LYS A 483 1.63 -14.78 10.70
CA LYS A 483 0.95 -16.03 11.06
C LYS A 483 1.05 -17.02 9.89
N GLU A 484 1.42 -18.27 10.20
CA GLU A 484 1.49 -19.35 9.22
C GLU A 484 0.17 -19.57 8.49
N GLY A 485 0.23 -19.68 7.16
CA GLY A 485 -0.93 -19.89 6.30
C GLY A 485 -1.88 -18.68 6.16
N SER A 486 -1.60 -17.56 6.83
CA SER A 486 -2.42 -16.36 6.69
C SER A 486 -2.11 -15.63 5.38
N LEU A 487 -3.15 -15.25 4.65
CA LEU A 487 -3.07 -14.37 3.48
C LEU A 487 -3.21 -12.88 3.86
N VAL A 488 -3.43 -12.57 5.14
CA VAL A 488 -3.60 -11.21 5.62
C VAL A 488 -2.23 -10.62 5.95
N VAL A 489 -1.78 -9.71 5.10
CA VAL A 489 -0.46 -9.03 5.21
C VAL A 489 -0.56 -7.63 5.83
N ASN A 490 -1.76 -7.07 5.97
CA ASN A 490 -1.98 -5.70 6.43
C ASN A 490 -1.47 -5.49 7.86
N SER A 491 -0.69 -4.43 8.06
CA SER A 491 -0.14 -4.07 9.39
C SER A 491 -1.24 -3.78 10.43
N SER A 492 -2.38 -3.22 10.00
CA SER A 492 -3.57 -3.00 10.86
C SER A 492 -4.15 -4.29 11.44
N GLN A 493 -3.89 -5.44 10.82
CA GLN A 493 -4.34 -6.76 11.24
C GLN A 493 -3.20 -7.66 11.75
N GLY A 494 -2.06 -7.08 12.12
CA GLY A 494 -0.93 -7.77 12.70
C GLY A 494 0.10 -8.28 11.70
N GLY A 495 0.06 -7.81 10.45
CA GLY A 495 1.14 -8.03 9.49
C GLY A 495 2.42 -7.27 9.85
N GLY A 496 3.56 -7.78 9.41
CA GLY A 496 4.88 -7.15 9.53
C GLY A 496 5.34 -6.53 8.23
N THR A 497 6.58 -6.00 8.26
CA THR A 497 7.24 -5.39 7.10
C THR A 497 8.60 -6.01 6.84
N LYS A 498 9.08 -5.91 5.60
CA LYS A 498 10.43 -6.28 5.14
C LYS A 498 11.00 -5.16 4.28
N ASP A 499 12.32 -5.02 4.27
CA ASP A 499 12.98 -4.21 3.24
C ASP A 499 12.85 -4.87 1.87
N THR A 500 12.65 -4.07 0.84
CA THR A 500 12.54 -4.51 -0.56
C THR A 500 13.80 -4.08 -1.31
N TRP A 501 14.54 -5.04 -1.81
CA TRP A 501 15.78 -4.81 -2.57
C TRP A 501 15.53 -5.03 -4.05
N ILE A 502 15.84 -4.01 -4.82
CA ILE A 502 15.90 -4.08 -6.27
C ILE A 502 17.39 -4.19 -6.63
N LEU A 503 17.77 -5.24 -7.34
CA LEU A 503 19.16 -5.42 -7.72
C LEU A 503 19.44 -4.68 -9.02
N ASP A 504 20.50 -3.82 -9.00
CA ASP A 504 21.12 -3.30 -10.20
C ASP A 504 22.00 -4.39 -10.82
N GLU A 505 21.71 -4.79 -12.05
CA GLU A 505 22.49 -5.79 -12.82
C GLU A 505 23.67 -5.15 -13.54
#